data_676a18c9f0bf2c96b4dde2fea42b51d3
#
_entry.id   676a18c9f0bf2c96b4dde2fea42b51d3
#
_cell.length_a   1.000
_cell.length_b   1.000
_cell.length_c   1.000
_cell.angle_alpha   90.00
_cell.angle_beta   90.00
_cell.angle_gamma   90.00
#
_symmetry.space_group_name_H-M   'P 1'
#
loop_
_entity.id
_entity.type
_entity.pdbx_description
1 polymer ?
#
loop_
_entity_poly.entity_id
_entity_poly.type
_entity_poly.pdbx_seq_one_letter_code
_entity_poly.pdbx_strand_id
1 'polypeptide(L)'
;MIHRTSFVVTAIAASFISIASQANPGVVYNDATGDIDPSIATGSGTLDLVSMEVSHTATDLVFALTVNGNVASTDWGKFMIGISNGSAGDTSVNGNGWGRPINMGSPTGGMTNWIGSWVDSGGGAENRRWGKGWGLEGATYNGNFGGFVSASGAQSTITYTVSMASLGLAEGNTFFFDAYSSGGNSGDSAVDALANPNYAISSWGGPYTSSSATGIYSYTIPAPGAIALLGVAGLALRGRARKA
;
A
#
# COMPACT_ATOMS: atom_id res chain seq x y z
N MET A 1 -31.53 -53.31 -48.78
CA MET A 1 -31.70 -51.88 -48.53
C MET A 1 -31.11 -51.59 -47.16
N ILE A 2 -29.91 -51.01 -47.10
CA ILE A 2 -29.21 -50.72 -45.83
C ILE A 2 -29.29 -49.23 -45.63
N HIS A 3 -30.05 -48.82 -44.59
CA HIS A 3 -30.12 -47.39 -44.17
C HIS A 3 -28.86 -47.04 -43.39
N ARG A 4 -28.05 -46.09 -43.90
CA ARG A 4 -26.95 -45.44 -43.18
C ARG A 4 -27.50 -44.23 -42.46
N THR A 5 -27.50 -44.28 -41.12
CA THR A 5 -27.81 -43.14 -40.26
C THR A 5 -26.51 -42.35 -40.04
N SER A 6 -26.44 -41.13 -40.55
CA SER A 6 -25.32 -40.22 -40.30
C SER A 6 -25.56 -39.50 -38.99
N PHE A 7 -24.64 -39.66 -38.01
CA PHE A 7 -24.60 -38.85 -36.81
C PHE A 7 -23.79 -37.58 -37.09
N VAL A 8 -24.40 -36.43 -36.93
CA VAL A 8 -23.73 -35.13 -36.94
C VAL A 8 -23.28 -34.84 -35.50
N VAL A 9 -21.97 -34.87 -35.26
CA VAL A 9 -21.37 -34.44 -33.98
C VAL A 9 -21.11 -32.96 -34.07
N THR A 10 -21.90 -32.17 -33.36
CA THR A 10 -21.66 -30.73 -33.24
C THR A 10 -20.61 -30.52 -32.16
N ALA A 11 -19.40 -30.14 -32.54
CA ALA A 11 -18.35 -29.74 -31.60
C ALA A 11 -18.63 -28.33 -31.07
N ILE A 12 -18.95 -28.22 -29.79
CA ILE A 12 -19.04 -26.93 -29.11
C ILE A 12 -17.59 -26.49 -28.75
N ALA A 13 -17.04 -25.54 -29.48
CA ALA A 13 -15.78 -24.90 -29.14
C ALA A 13 -16.00 -23.97 -27.95
N ALA A 14 -15.57 -24.39 -26.77
CA ALA A 14 -15.49 -23.51 -25.61
C ALA A 14 -14.33 -22.51 -25.81
N SER A 15 -14.67 -21.29 -26.19
CA SER A 15 -13.70 -20.18 -26.22
C SER A 15 -13.35 -19.77 -24.79
N PHE A 16 -12.17 -20.15 -24.33
CA PHE A 16 -11.60 -19.60 -23.12
C PHE A 16 -11.19 -18.16 -23.39
N ILE A 17 -11.97 -17.21 -22.90
CA ILE A 17 -11.56 -15.80 -22.86
C ILE A 17 -10.53 -15.70 -21.72
N SER A 18 -9.26 -15.61 -22.06
CA SER A 18 -8.23 -15.21 -21.11
C SER A 18 -8.47 -13.75 -20.75
N ILE A 19 -9.07 -13.51 -19.59
CA ILE A 19 -9.15 -12.18 -19.02
C ILE A 19 -7.72 -11.84 -18.58
N ALA A 20 -7.04 -11.00 -19.35
CA ALA A 20 -5.79 -10.40 -18.90
C ALA A 20 -6.09 -9.68 -17.58
N SER A 21 -5.31 -9.97 -16.55
CA SER A 21 -5.39 -9.29 -15.25
C SER A 21 -5.09 -7.80 -15.48
N GLN A 22 -6.13 -7.00 -15.64
CA GLN A 22 -5.98 -5.55 -15.65
C GLN A 22 -5.70 -5.11 -14.22
N ALA A 23 -4.63 -4.34 -14.04
CA ALA A 23 -4.42 -3.63 -12.79
C ALA A 23 -5.66 -2.78 -12.53
N ASN A 24 -6.24 -2.90 -11.35
CA ASN A 24 -7.37 -2.08 -10.94
C ASN A 24 -6.88 -0.63 -10.83
N PRO A 25 -7.66 0.37 -11.25
CA PRO A 25 -7.32 1.75 -10.97
C PRO A 25 -7.12 1.92 -9.46
N GLY A 26 -5.99 2.50 -9.09
CA GLY A 26 -5.64 2.71 -7.70
C GLY A 26 -6.57 3.70 -7.01
N VAL A 27 -6.64 3.63 -5.68
CA VAL A 27 -7.27 4.64 -4.83
C VAL A 27 -6.16 5.52 -4.29
N VAL A 28 -6.29 6.84 -4.49
CA VAL A 28 -5.33 7.83 -4.01
C VAL A 28 -5.79 8.39 -2.66
N TYR A 29 -4.89 8.37 -1.69
CA TYR A 29 -5.02 8.95 -0.36
C TYR A 29 -4.05 10.13 -0.29
N ASN A 30 -4.57 11.32 0.01
CA ASN A 30 -3.80 12.55 0.01
C ASN A 30 -3.43 12.96 1.42
N ASP A 31 -2.31 13.66 1.52
CA ASP A 31 -1.84 14.37 2.68
C ASP A 31 -1.70 15.87 2.39
N ALA A 32 -1.57 16.68 3.41
CA ALA A 32 -1.17 18.08 3.26
C ALA A 32 0.35 18.16 3.01
N THR A 33 0.78 19.16 2.30
CA THR A 33 2.20 19.42 2.09
C THR A 33 2.68 20.59 2.94
N GLY A 34 3.89 20.48 3.47
CA GLY A 34 4.51 21.52 4.27
C GLY A 34 4.05 21.54 5.74
N ASP A 35 3.53 20.44 6.24
CA ASP A 35 3.07 20.26 7.61
C ASP A 35 4.11 19.59 8.54
N ILE A 36 5.32 19.38 8.05
CA ILE A 36 6.47 19.03 8.89
C ILE A 36 6.88 20.24 9.75
N ASP A 37 7.11 19.99 11.03
CA ASP A 37 7.57 21.05 11.95
C ASP A 37 8.89 21.67 11.46
N PRO A 38 8.97 23.02 11.36
CA PRO A 38 10.17 23.71 10.89
C PRO A 38 11.43 23.47 11.73
N SER A 39 11.29 23.01 12.98
CA SER A 39 12.41 22.62 13.83
C SER A 39 13.07 21.29 13.42
N ILE A 40 12.38 20.50 12.63
CA ILE A 40 12.91 19.28 12.03
C ILE A 40 13.60 19.66 10.73
N ALA A 41 14.93 19.64 10.70
CA ALA A 41 15.69 19.93 9.48
C ALA A 41 15.54 18.76 8.47
N THR A 42 14.70 18.94 7.46
CA THR A 42 14.30 17.85 6.55
C THR A 42 14.88 17.95 5.13
N GLY A 43 15.90 18.76 4.93
CA GLY A 43 16.57 18.80 3.63
C GLY A 43 15.62 18.90 2.43
N SER A 44 14.97 20.04 2.24
CA SER A 44 14.11 20.32 1.07
C SER A 44 12.82 19.51 0.99
N GLY A 45 12.20 19.17 2.11
CA GLY A 45 10.89 18.49 2.16
C GLY A 45 10.92 16.98 1.90
N THR A 46 12.09 16.36 1.90
CA THR A 46 12.23 14.93 1.59
C THR A 46 11.55 13.97 2.58
N LEU A 47 11.05 14.47 3.70
CA LEU A 47 10.21 13.69 4.63
C LEU A 47 8.73 14.11 4.61
N ASP A 48 8.35 15.09 3.80
CA ASP A 48 6.99 15.61 3.66
C ASP A 48 6.23 14.70 2.69
N LEU A 49 5.23 13.97 3.20
CA LEU A 49 4.40 13.06 2.41
C LEU A 49 3.36 13.87 1.63
N VAL A 50 3.01 13.41 0.45
CA VAL A 50 2.04 14.09 -0.43
C VAL A 50 0.81 13.24 -0.65
N SER A 51 1.02 11.96 -0.96
CA SER A 51 -0.07 11.03 -1.23
C SER A 51 0.44 9.59 -1.29
N MET A 52 -0.49 8.66 -1.19
CA MET A 52 -0.23 7.26 -1.53
C MET A 52 -1.35 6.71 -2.41
N GLU A 53 -0.99 6.15 -3.56
CA GLU A 53 -1.91 5.35 -4.36
C GLU A 53 -1.80 3.89 -3.92
N VAL A 54 -2.96 3.28 -3.61
CA VAL A 54 -3.06 1.84 -3.31
C VAL A 54 -3.82 1.17 -4.44
N SER A 55 -3.17 0.23 -5.09
CA SER A 55 -3.75 -0.61 -6.14
C SER A 55 -3.42 -2.07 -5.91
N HIS A 56 -3.96 -2.99 -6.73
CA HIS A 56 -3.68 -4.41 -6.61
C HIS A 56 -3.71 -5.12 -7.96
N THR A 57 -3.02 -6.25 -8.00
CA THR A 57 -3.13 -7.30 -9.03
C THR A 57 -3.93 -8.47 -8.45
N ALA A 58 -3.95 -9.61 -9.14
CA ALA A 58 -4.54 -10.83 -8.59
C ALA A 58 -3.81 -11.38 -7.34
N THR A 59 -2.53 -11.02 -7.15
CA THR A 59 -1.67 -11.60 -6.10
C THR A 59 -1.02 -10.57 -5.21
N ASP A 60 -0.87 -9.34 -5.67
CA ASP A 60 -0.04 -8.34 -5.02
C ASP A 60 -0.81 -7.05 -4.75
N LEU A 61 -0.49 -6.39 -3.65
CA LEU A 61 -0.77 -4.99 -3.39
C LEU A 61 0.39 -4.12 -3.88
N VAL A 62 0.05 -2.99 -4.46
CA VAL A 62 1.01 -1.98 -4.89
C VAL A 62 0.71 -0.68 -4.16
N PHE A 63 1.70 -0.16 -3.45
CA PHE A 63 1.66 1.12 -2.75
C PHE A 63 2.65 2.06 -3.44
N ALA A 64 2.15 3.16 -3.98
CA ALA A 64 2.98 4.20 -4.60
C ALA A 64 2.94 5.46 -3.74
N LEU A 65 3.93 5.61 -2.86
CA LEU A 65 4.06 6.72 -1.92
C LEU A 65 4.78 7.89 -2.58
N THR A 66 4.14 9.04 -2.67
CA THR A 66 4.71 10.27 -3.19
C THR A 66 5.17 11.16 -2.05
N VAL A 67 6.39 11.65 -2.17
CA VAL A 67 7.09 12.51 -1.20
C VAL A 67 7.42 13.86 -1.85
N ASN A 68 7.27 14.93 -1.09
CA ASN A 68 7.56 16.29 -1.54
C ASN A 68 9.07 16.59 -1.47
N GLY A 69 9.84 15.99 -2.35
CA GLY A 69 11.29 16.16 -2.40
C GLY A 69 11.97 15.06 -3.19
N ASN A 70 13.27 15.23 -3.41
CA ASN A 70 14.09 14.24 -4.07
C ASN A 70 14.72 13.31 -3.01
N VAL A 71 14.09 12.17 -2.74
CA VAL A 71 14.58 11.20 -1.74
C VAL A 71 15.94 10.62 -2.11
N ALA A 72 16.33 10.61 -3.39
CA ALA A 72 17.65 10.15 -3.82
C ALA A 72 18.79 11.09 -3.37
N SER A 73 18.48 12.32 -2.98
CA SER A 73 19.46 13.28 -2.44
C SER A 73 19.56 13.22 -0.91
N THR A 74 18.75 12.39 -0.25
CA THR A 74 18.67 12.28 1.21
C THR A 74 19.02 10.84 1.61
N ASP A 75 20.20 10.66 2.19
CA ASP A 75 20.74 9.34 2.49
C ASP A 75 20.27 8.72 3.82
N TRP A 76 19.49 9.45 4.62
CA TRP A 76 19.07 9.02 5.97
C TRP A 76 17.55 8.84 6.12
N GLY A 77 16.76 9.26 5.15
CA GLY A 77 15.28 9.15 5.20
C GLY A 77 14.79 7.71 5.28
N LYS A 78 13.76 7.49 6.10
CA LYS A 78 13.05 6.21 6.23
C LYS A 78 11.59 6.43 5.89
N PHE A 79 11.04 5.52 5.09
CA PHE A 79 9.64 5.56 4.66
C PHE A 79 9.00 4.23 5.00
N MET A 80 7.86 4.26 5.66
CA MET A 80 7.25 3.07 6.22
C MET A 80 5.75 3.04 5.98
N ILE A 81 5.19 1.84 5.95
CA ILE A 81 3.75 1.59 5.91
C ILE A 81 3.40 0.62 7.02
N GLY A 82 2.56 1.08 7.96
CA GLY A 82 1.94 0.24 8.96
C GLY A 82 0.61 -0.32 8.42
N ILE A 83 0.36 -1.61 8.64
CA ILE A 83 -0.84 -2.30 8.17
C ILE A 83 -1.46 -3.09 9.32
N SER A 84 -2.80 -3.02 9.43
CA SER A 84 -3.61 -3.93 10.23
C SER A 84 -4.56 -4.69 9.31
N ASN A 85 -4.39 -6.00 9.22
CA ASN A 85 -5.21 -6.89 8.37
C ASN A 85 -6.46 -7.42 9.09
N GLY A 86 -6.81 -6.87 10.25
CA GLY A 86 -7.95 -7.28 11.06
C GLY A 86 -7.67 -8.43 12.03
N SER A 87 -6.49 -9.05 11.99
CA SER A 87 -6.05 -10.00 13.01
C SER A 87 -5.49 -9.27 14.25
N ALA A 88 -5.28 -10.00 15.34
CA ALA A 88 -4.61 -9.45 16.53
C ALA A 88 -3.17 -9.06 16.18
N GLY A 89 -2.86 -7.78 16.33
CA GLY A 89 -1.56 -7.18 16.03
C GLY A 89 -0.81 -6.76 17.28
N ASP A 90 0.32 -6.11 17.10
CA ASP A 90 1.09 -5.49 18.18
C ASP A 90 0.45 -4.16 18.56
N THR A 91 0.06 -4.03 19.83
CA THR A 91 -0.56 -2.82 20.41
C THR A 91 0.40 -2.03 21.30
N SER A 92 1.67 -2.45 21.38
CA SER A 92 2.67 -1.74 22.17
C SER A 92 3.03 -0.38 21.57
N VAL A 93 3.57 0.52 22.37
CA VAL A 93 3.98 1.86 21.90
C VAL A 93 4.97 1.80 20.73
N ASN A 94 5.83 0.78 20.72
CA ASN A 94 6.78 0.53 19.65
C ASN A 94 6.34 -0.67 18.80
N GLY A 95 5.02 -0.81 18.60
CA GLY A 95 4.37 -1.96 17.98
C GLY A 95 4.52 -2.04 16.47
N ASN A 96 5.76 -2.04 15.99
CA ASN A 96 6.09 -2.18 14.57
C ASN A 96 7.38 -2.99 14.36
N GLY A 97 7.62 -3.37 13.11
CA GLY A 97 8.72 -4.25 12.74
C GLY A 97 10.13 -3.73 13.02
N TRP A 98 10.28 -2.43 13.25
CA TRP A 98 11.56 -1.79 13.59
C TRP A 98 11.66 -1.31 15.04
N GLY A 99 10.60 -1.48 15.84
CA GLY A 99 10.56 -1.05 17.23
C GLY A 99 10.63 0.47 17.41
N ARG A 100 10.26 1.24 16.39
CA ARG A 100 10.16 2.71 16.45
C ARG A 100 8.97 3.12 17.31
N PRO A 101 8.93 4.32 17.90
CA PRO A 101 7.78 4.80 18.66
C PRO A 101 6.60 5.18 17.75
N ILE A 102 6.14 4.22 16.95
CA ILE A 102 5.03 4.29 16.01
C ILE A 102 4.15 3.06 16.21
N ASN A 103 2.83 3.25 16.34
CA ASN A 103 1.89 2.13 16.47
C ASN A 103 0.54 2.44 15.82
N MET A 104 -0.36 1.46 15.87
CA MET A 104 -1.75 1.57 15.42
C MET A 104 -2.70 1.28 16.58
N GLY A 105 -3.62 2.21 16.85
CA GLY A 105 -4.66 2.10 17.86
C GLY A 105 -6.03 1.76 17.26
N SER A 106 -7.10 2.09 17.99
CA SER A 106 -8.49 1.90 17.51
C SER A 106 -8.72 2.63 16.16
N PRO A 107 -9.45 2.03 15.20
CA PRO A 107 -10.28 0.82 15.29
C PRO A 107 -9.55 -0.49 15.00
N THR A 108 -8.22 -0.48 14.88
CA THR A 108 -7.43 -1.68 14.58
C THR A 108 -7.19 -2.52 15.84
N GLY A 109 -6.89 -3.80 15.66
CA GLY A 109 -6.40 -4.68 16.72
C GLY A 109 -4.89 -4.58 16.94
N GLY A 110 -4.26 -3.46 16.59
CA GLY A 110 -2.81 -3.26 16.54
C GLY A 110 -2.22 -3.50 15.14
N MET A 111 -0.94 -3.25 14.99
CA MET A 111 -0.23 -3.40 13.72
C MET A 111 0.12 -4.85 13.46
N THR A 112 -0.25 -5.39 12.29
CA THR A 112 0.03 -6.78 11.90
C THR A 112 1.16 -6.91 10.90
N ASN A 113 1.41 -5.90 10.08
CA ASN A 113 2.49 -5.88 9.11
C ASN A 113 3.14 -4.50 9.07
N TRP A 114 4.42 -4.52 8.75
CA TRP A 114 5.26 -3.35 8.61
C TRP A 114 6.10 -3.45 7.35
N ILE A 115 5.93 -2.50 6.45
CA ILE A 115 6.81 -2.33 5.30
C ILE A 115 7.72 -1.16 5.64
N GLY A 116 9.01 -1.37 5.66
CA GLY A 116 9.98 -0.32 5.95
C GLY A 116 11.01 -0.21 4.85
N SER A 117 11.36 1.01 4.46
CA SER A 117 12.39 1.28 3.46
C SER A 117 13.37 2.35 3.93
N TRP A 118 14.55 2.30 3.36
CA TRP A 118 15.65 3.23 3.61
C TRP A 118 16.33 3.63 2.31
N VAL A 119 16.90 4.82 2.29
CA VAL A 119 17.59 5.40 1.12
C VAL A 119 19.10 5.27 1.24
N ASP A 120 19.61 5.21 2.48
CA ASP A 120 21.02 5.03 2.79
C ASP A 120 21.56 3.65 2.39
N SER A 121 22.86 3.52 2.33
CA SER A 121 23.54 2.23 2.06
C SER A 121 23.10 1.53 0.76
N GLY A 122 22.75 2.32 -0.26
CA GLY A 122 22.28 1.82 -1.55
C GLY A 122 20.78 1.54 -1.61
N GLY A 123 20.06 1.84 -0.53
CA GLY A 123 18.62 1.68 -0.45
C GLY A 123 18.15 0.25 -0.25
N GLY A 124 16.93 0.12 0.22
CA GLY A 124 16.27 -1.17 0.38
C GLY A 124 14.91 -1.05 1.04
N ALA A 125 14.18 -2.15 1.07
CA ALA A 125 12.93 -2.27 1.80
C ALA A 125 12.74 -3.69 2.35
N GLU A 126 11.96 -3.81 3.40
CA GLU A 126 11.59 -5.09 3.98
C GLU A 126 10.13 -5.11 4.41
N ASN A 127 9.54 -6.30 4.38
CA ASN A 127 8.23 -6.58 4.95
C ASN A 127 8.39 -7.45 6.18
N ARG A 128 7.80 -7.03 7.30
CA ARG A 128 7.76 -7.78 8.56
C ARG A 128 6.32 -8.06 8.97
N ARG A 129 6.10 -9.18 9.62
CA ARG A 129 4.79 -9.59 10.09
C ARG A 129 4.82 -9.91 11.59
N TRP A 130 3.75 -9.50 12.26
CA TRP A 130 3.50 -9.84 13.64
C TRP A 130 2.95 -11.26 13.79
N GLY A 131 3.50 -11.98 14.76
CA GLY A 131 3.04 -13.30 15.18
C GLY A 131 3.13 -13.40 16.70
N LYS A 132 4.08 -14.16 17.24
CA LYS A 132 4.49 -14.09 18.66
C LYS A 132 5.62 -13.08 18.88
N GLY A 133 5.90 -12.25 17.89
CA GLY A 133 6.92 -11.24 17.77
C GLY A 133 7.04 -10.84 16.30
N TRP A 134 7.83 -9.81 16.01
CA TRP A 134 8.05 -9.32 14.64
C TRP A 134 9.06 -10.21 13.92
N GLY A 135 8.59 -10.87 12.88
CA GLY A 135 9.41 -11.69 11.98
C GLY A 135 9.58 -11.05 10.61
N LEU A 136 10.74 -11.26 9.97
CA LEU A 136 10.94 -10.90 8.57
C LEU A 136 10.12 -11.88 7.72
N GLU A 137 9.20 -11.37 6.92
CA GLU A 137 8.53 -12.15 5.88
C GLU A 137 9.50 -12.31 4.70
N GLY A 138 9.37 -13.41 3.94
CA GLY A 138 10.35 -13.79 2.93
C GLY A 138 10.57 -12.87 1.73
N ALA A 139 9.96 -11.71 1.69
CA ALA A 139 10.18 -10.70 0.69
C ALA A 139 11.12 -9.63 1.24
N THR A 140 12.41 -9.84 1.10
CA THR A 140 13.39 -8.78 1.30
C THR A 140 13.57 -8.09 -0.03
N TYR A 141 13.22 -6.84 -0.09
CA TYR A 141 13.50 -5.99 -1.25
C TYR A 141 14.97 -5.56 -1.18
N ASN A 142 15.88 -6.48 -1.45
CA ASN A 142 17.29 -6.17 -1.69
C ASN A 142 17.41 -5.54 -3.07
N GLY A 143 16.79 -4.38 -3.23
CA GLY A 143 16.88 -3.64 -4.45
C GLY A 143 17.71 -2.40 -4.23
N ASN A 144 18.54 -2.09 -5.18
CA ASN A 144 18.95 -0.72 -5.39
C ASN A 144 17.69 0.15 -5.26
N PHE A 145 17.64 1.06 -4.31
CA PHE A 145 16.49 1.94 -4.08
C PHE A 145 16.07 2.66 -5.37
N GLY A 146 17.01 2.89 -6.29
CA GLY A 146 16.76 3.36 -7.64
C GLY A 146 15.87 2.47 -8.52
N GLY A 147 15.63 1.21 -8.15
CA GLY A 147 14.74 0.30 -8.88
C GLY A 147 13.25 0.53 -8.60
N PHE A 148 12.90 1.19 -7.52
CA PHE A 148 11.51 1.47 -7.15
C PHE A 148 11.25 2.94 -6.75
N VAL A 149 12.24 3.81 -6.88
CA VAL A 149 12.08 5.26 -6.75
C VAL A 149 12.11 5.90 -8.11
N SER A 150 11.07 6.65 -8.42
CA SER A 150 11.06 7.59 -9.53
C SER A 150 11.04 9.01 -9.01
N ALA A 151 11.87 9.89 -9.55
CA ALA A 151 11.87 11.31 -9.24
C ALA A 151 11.35 12.11 -10.46
N SER A 152 10.46 13.06 -10.20
CA SER A 152 9.93 13.98 -11.22
C SER A 152 9.94 15.39 -10.64
N GLY A 153 10.84 16.22 -11.15
CA GLY A 153 11.00 17.58 -10.63
C GLY A 153 11.42 17.60 -9.17
N ALA A 154 10.58 18.19 -8.31
CA ALA A 154 10.81 18.31 -6.87
C ALA A 154 10.24 17.12 -6.06
N GLN A 155 9.52 16.18 -6.67
CA GLN A 155 8.87 15.08 -5.97
C GLN A 155 9.49 13.73 -6.34
N SER A 156 9.37 12.77 -5.44
CA SER A 156 9.73 11.37 -5.66
C SER A 156 8.55 10.45 -5.34
N THR A 157 8.44 9.34 -6.08
CA THR A 157 7.50 8.27 -5.79
C THR A 157 8.26 7.00 -5.44
N ILE A 158 7.94 6.40 -4.31
CA ILE A 158 8.48 5.12 -3.84
C ILE A 158 7.39 4.08 -4.05
N THR A 159 7.64 3.06 -4.86
CA THR A 159 6.66 2.02 -5.17
C THR A 159 7.03 0.71 -4.48
N TYR A 160 6.10 0.18 -3.68
CA TYR A 160 6.22 -1.11 -3.02
C TYR A 160 5.23 -2.09 -3.65
N THR A 161 5.72 -3.23 -4.13
CA THR A 161 4.88 -4.35 -4.57
C THR A 161 5.02 -5.49 -3.57
N VAL A 162 3.93 -5.86 -2.90
CA VAL A 162 3.95 -6.81 -1.79
C VAL A 162 2.87 -7.86 -2.00
N SER A 163 3.23 -9.14 -1.88
CA SER A 163 2.27 -10.23 -1.99
C SER A 163 1.17 -10.11 -0.93
N MET A 164 -0.08 -10.17 -1.34
CA MET A 164 -1.24 -10.19 -0.43
C MET A 164 -1.13 -11.32 0.59
N ALA A 165 -0.64 -12.48 0.18
CA ALA A 165 -0.46 -13.63 1.06
C ALA A 165 0.55 -13.35 2.18
N SER A 166 1.65 -12.62 1.90
CA SER A 166 2.64 -12.23 2.92
C SER A 166 2.06 -11.23 3.94
N LEU A 167 1.06 -10.45 3.54
CA LEU A 167 0.32 -9.55 4.41
C LEU A 167 -0.84 -10.24 5.15
N GLY A 168 -1.12 -11.53 4.85
CA GLY A 168 -2.28 -12.24 5.38
C GLY A 168 -3.60 -11.70 4.84
N LEU A 169 -3.59 -11.21 3.62
CA LEU A 169 -4.73 -10.61 2.90
C LEU A 169 -5.10 -11.43 1.67
N ALA A 170 -6.34 -11.25 1.23
CA ALA A 170 -6.90 -11.81 0.00
C ALA A 170 -7.93 -10.84 -0.57
N GLU A 171 -8.36 -11.10 -1.79
CA GLU A 171 -9.48 -10.39 -2.41
C GLU A 171 -10.73 -10.42 -1.51
N GLY A 172 -11.45 -9.32 -1.46
CA GLY A 172 -12.58 -9.09 -0.56
C GLY A 172 -12.22 -8.65 0.86
N ASN A 173 -10.95 -8.73 1.26
CA ASN A 173 -10.55 -8.24 2.57
C ASN A 173 -10.46 -6.71 2.59
N THR A 174 -10.77 -6.14 3.75
CA THR A 174 -10.48 -4.75 4.10
C THR A 174 -9.34 -4.72 5.12
N PHE A 175 -8.38 -3.84 4.92
CA PHE A 175 -7.31 -3.60 5.87
C PHE A 175 -7.20 -2.11 6.20
N PHE A 176 -6.65 -1.80 7.36
CA PHE A 176 -6.29 -0.45 7.75
C PHE A 176 -4.81 -0.21 7.50
N PHE A 177 -4.45 1.01 7.19
CA PHE A 177 -3.05 1.39 6.97
C PHE A 177 -2.81 2.87 7.25
N ASP A 178 -1.55 3.20 7.46
CA ASP A 178 -1.01 4.55 7.42
C ASP A 178 0.42 4.49 6.89
N ALA A 179 0.91 5.59 6.34
CA ALA A 179 2.28 5.70 5.90
C ALA A 179 3.01 6.77 6.72
N TYR A 180 4.30 6.57 6.92
CA TYR A 180 5.13 7.43 7.75
C TYR A 180 6.45 7.75 7.08
N SER A 181 6.92 8.96 7.31
CA SER A 181 8.33 9.31 7.12
C SER A 181 9.05 9.41 8.47
N SER A 182 10.34 9.20 8.50
CA SER A 182 11.14 9.23 9.73
C SER A 182 12.62 9.50 9.45
N GLY A 183 13.35 9.82 10.51
CA GLY A 183 14.81 9.96 10.50
C GLY A 183 15.58 8.64 10.48
N GLY A 184 16.90 8.76 10.52
CA GLY A 184 17.83 7.63 10.43
C GLY A 184 18.00 6.81 11.72
N ASN A 185 17.74 7.40 12.90
CA ASN A 185 17.95 6.70 14.17
C ASN A 185 16.78 5.73 14.47
N SER A 186 17.08 4.63 15.13
CA SER A 186 16.07 3.63 15.52
C SER A 186 15.03 4.15 16.51
N GLY A 187 15.35 5.20 17.26
CA GLY A 187 14.44 5.87 18.19
C GLY A 187 13.60 6.98 17.56
N ASP A 188 13.81 7.30 16.30
CA ASP A 188 13.04 8.33 15.61
C ASP A 188 11.62 7.83 15.34
N SER A 189 10.64 8.68 15.66
CA SER A 189 9.22 8.47 15.40
C SER A 189 8.82 8.90 13.99
N ALA A 190 7.53 8.92 13.71
CA ALA A 190 7.01 9.57 12.54
C ALA A 190 7.32 11.07 12.58
N VAL A 191 7.85 11.58 11.50
CA VAL A 191 8.02 13.03 11.28
C VAL A 191 6.79 13.57 10.58
N ASP A 192 6.22 12.71 9.75
CA ASP A 192 4.99 12.91 9.02
C ASP A 192 4.20 11.62 8.95
N ALA A 193 2.87 11.74 8.85
CA ALA A 193 1.93 10.62 8.83
C ALA A 193 0.77 10.90 7.88
N LEU A 194 0.72 10.16 6.78
CA LEU A 194 -0.17 10.35 5.63
C LEU A 194 -1.66 10.51 6.00
N ALA A 195 -2.13 9.82 7.03
CA ALA A 195 -3.53 9.88 7.44
C ALA A 195 -3.82 11.03 8.41
N ASN A 196 -2.84 11.83 8.79
CA ASN A 196 -2.98 12.95 9.72
C ASN A 196 -2.40 14.25 9.12
N PRO A 197 -3.16 14.95 8.28
CA PRO A 197 -2.67 16.12 7.54
C PRO A 197 -2.35 17.35 8.40
N ASN A 198 -2.40 17.21 9.71
CA ASN A 198 -2.02 18.27 10.67
C ASN A 198 -0.96 17.78 11.66
N TYR A 199 -0.31 16.64 11.36
CA TYR A 199 0.69 16.09 12.25
C TYR A 199 2.02 16.77 12.03
N ALA A 200 2.47 17.51 13.05
CA ALA A 200 3.79 18.10 13.10
C ALA A 200 4.42 17.79 14.47
N ILE A 201 5.62 17.23 14.49
CA ILE A 201 6.39 17.00 15.72
C ILE A 201 7.56 17.95 15.79
N SER A 202 7.82 18.48 17.01
CA SER A 202 9.00 19.30 17.30
C SER A 202 10.18 18.48 17.84
N SER A 203 10.05 17.16 17.93
CA SER A 203 11.06 16.24 18.47
C SER A 203 11.03 14.91 17.74
N TRP A 204 12.19 14.41 17.35
CA TRP A 204 12.34 13.12 16.66
C TRP A 204 11.79 11.91 17.44
N GLY A 205 11.79 11.96 18.76
CA GLY A 205 11.43 10.82 19.63
C GLY A 205 9.99 10.81 20.14
N GLY A 206 9.12 11.72 19.71
CA GLY A 206 7.72 11.76 20.16
C GLY A 206 6.93 10.57 19.62
N PRO A 207 6.25 9.75 20.47
CA PRO A 207 5.49 8.59 19.99
C PRO A 207 4.30 9.02 19.12
N TYR A 208 4.03 8.28 18.05
CA TYR A 208 2.89 8.48 17.18
C TYR A 208 1.98 7.24 17.13
N THR A 209 0.67 7.47 17.13
CA THR A 209 -0.33 6.41 17.04
C THR A 209 -1.35 6.75 15.96
N SER A 210 -1.39 5.98 14.87
CA SER A 210 -2.47 6.08 13.88
C SER A 210 -3.75 5.48 14.46
N SER A 211 -4.84 6.23 14.45
CA SER A 211 -6.12 5.83 15.06
C SER A 211 -7.28 6.62 14.46
N SER A 212 -8.50 6.29 14.87
CA SER A 212 -9.68 7.08 14.51
C SER A 212 -9.63 8.53 15.02
N ALA A 213 -8.79 8.83 16.02
CA ALA A 213 -8.63 10.19 16.56
C ALA A 213 -7.54 11.00 15.85
N THR A 214 -6.48 10.36 15.37
CA THR A 214 -5.33 10.99 14.71
C THR A 214 -5.37 10.87 13.21
N GLY A 215 -6.11 9.93 12.68
CA GLY A 215 -6.19 9.55 11.27
C GLY A 215 -5.73 8.11 11.07
N ILE A 216 -6.43 7.41 10.19
CA ILE A 216 -6.10 6.09 9.68
C ILE A 216 -6.91 5.84 8.41
N TYR A 217 -6.31 5.32 7.38
CA TYR A 217 -6.98 4.94 6.15
C TYR A 217 -7.38 3.47 6.14
N SER A 218 -8.31 3.13 5.24
CA SER A 218 -8.67 1.74 4.94
C SER A 218 -8.76 1.53 3.44
N TYR A 219 -8.44 0.31 3.00
CA TYR A 219 -8.61 -0.14 1.63
C TYR A 219 -9.29 -1.49 1.60
N THR A 220 -10.31 -1.63 0.75
CA THR A 220 -10.95 -2.91 0.48
C THR A 220 -10.44 -3.45 -0.85
N ILE A 221 -9.86 -4.63 -0.84
CA ILE A 221 -9.37 -5.32 -2.04
C ILE A 221 -10.60 -5.82 -2.80
N PRO A 222 -10.93 -5.29 -3.99
CA PRO A 222 -12.10 -5.73 -4.73
C PRO A 222 -12.05 -7.22 -5.09
N ALA A 223 -13.18 -7.91 -4.95
CA ALA A 223 -13.28 -9.28 -5.44
C ALA A 223 -13.40 -9.32 -6.98
N PRO A 224 -12.89 -10.36 -7.67
CA PRO A 224 -12.84 -10.43 -9.14
C PRO A 224 -14.17 -10.23 -9.83
N GLY A 225 -15.26 -10.66 -9.20
CA GLY A 225 -16.62 -10.55 -9.75
C GLY A 225 -17.22 -9.14 -9.73
N ALA A 226 -16.73 -8.24 -8.88
CA ALA A 226 -17.27 -6.88 -8.75
C ALA A 226 -17.02 -6.05 -10.01
N ILE A 227 -15.86 -6.23 -10.64
CA ILE A 227 -15.46 -5.49 -11.86
C ILE A 227 -16.18 -6.03 -13.09
N ALA A 228 -16.34 -7.36 -13.18
CA ALA A 228 -17.08 -7.98 -14.27
C ALA A 228 -18.55 -7.54 -14.30
N LEU A 229 -19.19 -7.40 -13.14
CA LEU A 229 -20.56 -6.92 -13.01
C LEU A 229 -20.72 -5.46 -13.44
N LEU A 230 -19.77 -4.59 -13.12
CA LEU A 230 -19.79 -3.19 -13.58
C LEU A 230 -19.62 -3.08 -15.10
N GLY A 231 -18.77 -3.92 -15.69
CA GLY A 231 -18.59 -3.99 -17.15
C GLY A 231 -19.85 -4.45 -17.87
N VAL A 232 -20.54 -5.48 -17.38
CA VAL A 232 -21.80 -6.00 -17.95
C VAL A 232 -22.94 -5.00 -17.77
N ALA A 233 -23.06 -4.34 -16.63
CA ALA A 233 -24.07 -3.32 -16.39
C ALA A 233 -23.88 -2.11 -17.33
N GLY A 234 -22.63 -1.68 -17.56
CA GLY A 234 -22.30 -0.60 -18.50
C GLY A 234 -22.66 -0.93 -19.95
N LEU A 235 -22.47 -2.18 -20.37
CA LEU A 235 -22.88 -2.64 -21.71
C LEU A 235 -24.40 -2.75 -21.86
N ALA A 236 -25.11 -3.20 -20.82
CA ALA A 236 -26.57 -3.29 -20.82
C ALA A 236 -27.24 -1.91 -20.89
N LEU A 237 -26.68 -0.89 -20.27
CA LEU A 237 -27.16 0.49 -20.33
C LEU A 237 -26.93 1.12 -21.71
N ARG A 238 -25.82 0.83 -22.39
CA ARG A 238 -25.58 1.31 -23.77
C ARG A 238 -26.53 0.68 -24.80
N GLY A 239 -26.97 -0.55 -24.59
CA GLY A 239 -27.94 -1.22 -25.46
C GLY A 239 -29.34 -0.59 -25.44
N ARG A 240 -29.75 0.02 -24.33
CA ARG A 240 -31.06 0.70 -24.19
C ARG A 240 -31.12 2.09 -24.82
N ALA A 241 -30.00 2.81 -24.90
CA ALA A 241 -29.96 4.16 -25.47
C ALA A 241 -30.05 4.20 -27.00
N ARG A 242 -30.01 3.06 -27.70
CA ARG A 242 -30.09 2.98 -29.17
C ARG A 242 -31.46 2.65 -29.73
N LYS A 243 -32.51 2.56 -28.90
CA LYS A 243 -33.90 2.24 -29.31
C LYS A 243 -34.89 3.36 -28.98
N ALA A 244 -34.45 4.61 -28.85
CA ALA A 244 -35.30 5.78 -28.75
C ALA A 244 -35.13 6.67 -29.98
#